data_acf553b924c994f412f9ce2e2da36a63
#
_entry.id   acf553b924c994f412f9ce2e2da36a63
#
_cell.length_a   1.000
_cell.length_b   1.000
_cell.length_c   1.000
_cell.angle_alpha   90.00
_cell.angle_beta   90.00
_cell.angle_gamma   90.00
#
_symmetry.space_group_name_H-M   'P 1'
#
loop_
_entity.id
_entity.type
_entity.pdbx_description
1 polymer ?
#
loop_
_entity_poly.entity_id
_entity_poly.type
_entity_poly.pdbx_seq_one_letter_code
_entity_poly.pdbx_strand_id
1 'polypeptide(L)'
;MNNMKQGSTRILGLDMLRSAAIFFVMITHGARFIPKQISEYYSLLFFDGVGIFFVLSGFLIGNIFIKQMSSEKISIDEIKIFWIKRWTRTLPNYLLFLFICLGIYTFSEGEIWKYFIFVQNLTSNPNTDFFGWSWSLSVEEWFYILLPLVIYLLFKLGFSFKKSILFYIIITIFVISIGRIIQYYSIPNYKYEDFEVIRYSVFYRLDSIMFGVLGAFIYNYYPSFWSKNKKKAMYIGVFLLVINFLISKFITYSFPYRILEFTITSSIALLFIPYLNTIHHNTAQYNTTQKIITTFSLISYSLYLVNPIVSDGISYIIKVFFEGTTISKVPWVVIFSISYISFWGISLLLSYIIYHLFEIKATEYLRKKLIK
;
A
#
# COMPACT_ATOMS: atom_id res chain seq x y z
N MET A 1 -17.95 -23.04 6.98
CA MET A 1 -17.77 -22.01 8.03
C MET A 1 -16.91 -22.48 9.22
N ASN A 2 -15.90 -23.35 9.03
CA ASN A 2 -15.14 -23.94 10.14
C ASN A 2 -13.62 -24.00 9.92
N ASN A 3 -12.98 -22.92 9.40
CA ASN A 3 -11.51 -22.85 9.27
C ASN A 3 -10.90 -21.58 9.88
N MET A 4 -11.50 -21.06 10.96
CA MET A 4 -10.86 -20.01 11.78
C MET A 4 -10.21 -20.62 13.03
N LYS A 5 -9.43 -21.70 12.85
CA LYS A 5 -8.55 -22.23 13.90
C LYS A 5 -7.13 -22.24 13.36
N GLN A 6 -6.35 -21.21 13.69
CA GLN A 6 -4.98 -21.29 14.19
C GLN A 6 -4.32 -19.92 14.29
N GLY A 7 -4.23 -19.34 15.49
CA GLY A 7 -2.97 -18.89 16.06
C GLY A 7 -2.41 -17.53 15.73
N SER A 8 -3.12 -16.55 15.13
CA SER A 8 -2.78 -15.14 15.36
C SER A 8 -4.07 -14.39 15.66
N THR A 9 -4.19 -13.86 16.87
CA THR A 9 -5.31 -12.97 17.22
C THR A 9 -5.22 -11.74 16.30
N ARG A 10 -6.06 -11.70 15.24
CA ARG A 10 -6.17 -10.52 14.38
C ARG A 10 -6.53 -9.32 15.24
N ILE A 11 -5.93 -8.19 14.93
CA ILE A 11 -6.14 -6.94 15.66
C ILE A 11 -7.11 -6.10 14.84
N LEU A 12 -8.32 -5.91 15.35
CA LEU A 12 -9.39 -5.21 14.64
C LEU A 12 -8.97 -3.80 14.22
N GLY A 13 -8.25 -3.06 15.06
CA GLY A 13 -7.81 -1.70 14.73
C GLY A 13 -6.83 -1.67 13.54
N LEU A 14 -5.98 -2.69 13.36
CA LEU A 14 -5.12 -2.79 12.18
C LEU A 14 -5.91 -3.20 10.93
N ASP A 15 -6.97 -4.02 11.09
CA ASP A 15 -7.91 -4.31 10.01
C ASP A 15 -8.71 -3.06 9.61
N MET A 16 -9.12 -2.21 10.57
CA MET A 16 -9.74 -0.91 10.28
C MET A 16 -8.82 -0.02 9.44
N LEU A 17 -7.55 0.09 9.82
CA LEU A 17 -6.59 0.90 9.08
C LEU A 17 -6.38 0.39 7.65
N ARG A 18 -6.29 -0.94 7.48
CA ARG A 18 -6.17 -1.57 6.16
C ARG A 18 -7.41 -1.37 5.30
N SER A 19 -8.60 -1.48 5.91
CA SER A 19 -9.87 -1.25 5.23
C SER A 19 -10.04 0.21 4.81
N ALA A 20 -9.62 1.15 5.66
CA ALA A 20 -9.59 2.57 5.30
C ALA A 20 -8.62 2.84 4.14
N ALA A 21 -7.44 2.23 4.14
CA ALA A 21 -6.45 2.38 3.08
C ALA A 21 -7.01 1.94 1.71
N ILE A 22 -7.60 0.74 1.62
CA ILE A 22 -8.19 0.27 0.35
C ILE A 22 -9.42 1.09 -0.04
N PHE A 23 -10.21 1.56 0.93
CA PHE A 23 -11.35 2.44 0.67
C PHE A 23 -10.91 3.75 0.00
N PHE A 24 -9.85 4.41 0.47
CA PHE A 24 -9.29 5.60 -0.16
C PHE A 24 -8.73 5.34 -1.55
N VAL A 25 -8.09 4.19 -1.79
CA VAL A 25 -7.66 3.78 -3.13
C VAL A 25 -8.86 3.64 -4.07
N MET A 26 -9.94 3.00 -3.62
CA MET A 26 -11.16 2.85 -4.40
C MET A 26 -11.83 4.20 -4.71
N ILE A 27 -11.88 5.12 -3.75
CA ILE A 27 -12.37 6.48 -3.98
C ILE A 27 -11.55 7.18 -5.08
N THR A 28 -10.22 7.13 -4.99
CA THR A 28 -9.34 7.78 -5.97
C THR A 28 -9.53 7.21 -7.37
N HIS A 29 -9.57 5.89 -7.52
CA HIS A 29 -9.78 5.25 -8.82
C HIS A 29 -11.21 5.40 -9.35
N GLY A 30 -12.20 5.51 -8.46
CA GLY A 30 -13.59 5.80 -8.82
C GLY A 30 -13.86 7.23 -9.28
N ALA A 31 -12.91 8.16 -9.07
CA ALA A 31 -13.04 9.56 -9.47
C ALA A 31 -13.30 9.75 -10.97
N ARG A 32 -12.85 8.81 -11.80
CA ARG A 32 -13.10 8.78 -13.26
C ARG A 32 -14.59 8.79 -13.60
N PHE A 33 -15.44 8.27 -12.70
CA PHE A 33 -16.89 8.19 -12.87
C PHE A 33 -17.65 9.31 -12.15
N ILE A 34 -16.96 10.36 -11.75
CA ILE A 34 -17.55 11.51 -11.06
C ILE A 34 -17.73 12.66 -12.07
N PRO A 35 -18.94 13.25 -12.19
CA PRO A 35 -19.18 14.38 -13.06
C PRO A 35 -18.26 15.57 -12.74
N LYS A 36 -17.79 16.28 -13.78
CA LYS A 36 -16.86 17.43 -13.63
C LYS A 36 -17.38 18.50 -12.68
N GLN A 37 -18.71 18.70 -12.62
CA GLN A 37 -19.36 19.71 -11.78
C GLN A 37 -19.13 19.49 -10.27
N ILE A 38 -18.93 18.23 -9.84
CA ILE A 38 -18.74 17.89 -8.44
C ILE A 38 -17.35 17.27 -8.17
N SER A 39 -16.50 17.15 -9.19
CA SER A 39 -15.18 16.50 -9.07
C SER A 39 -14.27 17.21 -8.07
N GLU A 40 -14.36 18.52 -7.95
CA GLU A 40 -13.60 19.31 -6.98
C GLU A 40 -14.00 18.93 -5.54
N TYR A 41 -15.28 18.88 -5.23
CA TYR A 41 -15.77 18.43 -3.92
C TYR A 41 -15.42 16.98 -3.66
N TYR A 42 -15.53 16.12 -4.68
CA TYR A 42 -15.15 14.71 -4.55
C TYR A 42 -13.65 14.54 -4.25
N SER A 43 -12.81 15.39 -4.81
CA SER A 43 -11.36 15.38 -4.55
C SER A 43 -11.01 15.64 -3.08
N LEU A 44 -11.92 16.21 -2.29
CA LEU A 44 -11.74 16.38 -0.84
C LEU A 44 -11.65 15.04 -0.10
N LEU A 45 -12.16 13.97 -0.69
CA LEU A 45 -12.10 12.62 -0.13
C LEU A 45 -10.80 11.88 -0.45
N PHE A 46 -9.87 12.49 -1.22
CA PHE A 46 -8.62 11.84 -1.58
C PHE A 46 -7.63 11.87 -0.44
N PHE A 47 -7.22 10.68 -0.04
CA PHE A 47 -6.15 10.45 0.91
C PHE A 47 -5.13 9.45 0.32
N ASP A 48 -3.89 9.51 0.78
CA ASP A 48 -2.85 8.55 0.37
C ASP A 48 -3.08 7.17 1.00
N GLY A 49 -4.03 6.41 0.44
CA GLY A 49 -4.32 5.04 0.88
C GLY A 49 -3.12 4.11 0.72
N VAL A 50 -2.29 4.31 -0.31
CA VAL A 50 -1.09 3.52 -0.53
C VAL A 50 -0.03 3.82 0.53
N GLY A 51 0.14 5.08 0.93
CA GLY A 51 1.03 5.45 2.03
C GLY A 51 0.61 4.80 3.36
N ILE A 52 -0.70 4.72 3.63
CA ILE A 52 -1.21 3.97 4.80
C ILE A 52 -0.86 2.48 4.70
N PHE A 53 -1.00 1.86 3.52
CA PHE A 53 -0.57 0.47 3.31
C PHE A 53 0.92 0.28 3.56
N PHE A 54 1.77 1.18 3.08
CA PHE A 54 3.21 1.11 3.30
C PHE A 54 3.57 1.14 4.79
N VAL A 55 3.01 2.08 5.54
CA VAL A 55 3.27 2.19 6.98
C VAL A 55 2.75 0.94 7.72
N LEU A 56 1.56 0.47 7.39
CA LEU A 56 0.99 -0.74 8.00
C LEU A 56 1.80 -2.00 7.64
N SER A 57 2.24 -2.12 6.38
CA SER A 57 3.11 -3.20 5.90
C SER A 57 4.44 -3.19 6.65
N GLY A 58 5.08 -2.01 6.74
CA GLY A 58 6.31 -1.82 7.50
C GLY A 58 6.18 -2.20 8.98
N PHE A 59 5.07 -1.82 9.63
CA PHE A 59 4.81 -2.19 11.02
C PHE A 59 4.63 -3.69 11.20
N LEU A 60 3.76 -4.31 10.42
CA LEU A 60 3.46 -5.74 10.55
C LEU A 60 4.67 -6.61 10.22
N ILE A 61 5.36 -6.30 9.12
CA ILE A 61 6.50 -7.08 8.65
C ILE A 61 7.73 -6.80 9.48
N GLY A 62 7.97 -5.55 9.86
CA GLY A 62 9.02 -5.18 10.80
C GLY A 62 8.87 -5.88 12.15
N ASN A 63 7.64 -5.97 12.68
CA ASN A 63 7.36 -6.70 13.92
C ASN A 63 7.64 -8.21 13.79
N ILE A 64 7.25 -8.83 12.68
CA ILE A 64 7.56 -10.24 12.40
C ILE A 64 9.08 -10.44 12.26
N PHE A 65 9.75 -9.56 11.52
CA PHE A 65 11.19 -9.62 11.31
C PHE A 65 11.96 -9.49 12.62
N ILE A 66 11.63 -8.49 13.45
CA ILE A 66 12.28 -8.27 14.75
C ILE A 66 12.08 -9.49 15.66
N LYS A 67 10.89 -10.06 15.73
CA LYS A 67 10.61 -11.24 16.57
C LYS A 67 11.28 -12.51 16.07
N GLN A 68 11.36 -12.69 14.74
CA GLN A 68 11.96 -13.87 14.14
C GLN A 68 13.49 -13.84 14.24
N MET A 69 14.11 -12.67 14.07
CA MET A 69 15.56 -12.49 14.00
C MET A 69 16.18 -11.98 15.32
N SER A 70 15.42 -11.91 16.41
CA SER A 70 15.89 -11.40 17.70
C SER A 70 16.90 -12.30 18.42
N SER A 71 17.23 -13.47 17.86
CA SER A 71 18.28 -14.33 18.34
C SER A 71 19.67 -13.73 18.07
N GLU A 72 20.67 -14.07 18.88
CA GLU A 72 22.05 -13.56 18.77
C GLU A 72 22.77 -13.92 17.46
N LYS A 73 22.14 -14.72 16.59
CA LYS A 73 22.70 -15.16 15.30
C LYS A 73 21.65 -15.00 14.21
N ILE A 74 21.81 -14.00 13.35
CA ILE A 74 21.04 -13.90 12.12
C ILE A 74 21.64 -14.87 11.10
N SER A 75 20.88 -15.88 10.68
CA SER A 75 21.30 -16.83 9.65
C SER A 75 20.73 -16.52 8.28
N ILE A 76 21.43 -16.90 7.23
CA ILE A 76 20.94 -16.79 5.85
C ILE A 76 19.67 -17.61 5.65
N ASP A 77 19.55 -18.76 6.34
CA ASP A 77 18.38 -19.63 6.20
C ASP A 77 17.11 -19.00 6.82
N GLU A 78 17.25 -18.28 7.93
CA GLU A 78 16.12 -17.48 8.48
C GLU A 78 15.68 -16.36 7.50
N ILE A 79 16.64 -15.72 6.82
CA ILE A 79 16.36 -14.71 5.78
C ILE A 79 15.62 -15.37 4.61
N LYS A 80 16.07 -16.53 4.13
CA LYS A 80 15.37 -17.28 3.06
C LYS A 80 13.94 -17.63 3.47
N ILE A 81 13.72 -18.13 4.69
CA ILE A 81 12.40 -18.44 5.22
C ILE A 81 11.52 -17.18 5.29
N PHE A 82 12.09 -16.05 5.69
CA PHE A 82 11.39 -14.77 5.70
C PHE A 82 10.93 -14.38 4.28
N TRP A 83 11.81 -14.46 3.27
CA TRP A 83 11.47 -14.18 1.88
C TRP A 83 10.41 -15.14 1.35
N ILE A 84 10.57 -16.45 1.53
CA ILE A 84 9.60 -17.44 1.07
C ILE A 84 8.21 -17.15 1.66
N LYS A 85 8.11 -16.82 2.95
CA LYS A 85 6.83 -16.48 3.59
C LYS A 85 6.17 -15.23 3.00
N ARG A 86 6.94 -14.26 2.51
CA ARG A 86 6.43 -13.05 1.85
C ARG A 86 6.04 -13.34 0.41
N TRP A 87 6.96 -13.90 -0.37
CA TRP A 87 6.74 -14.19 -1.77
C TRP A 87 5.59 -15.18 -2.01
N THR A 88 5.43 -16.17 -1.20
CA THR A 88 4.27 -17.07 -1.31
C THR A 88 2.93 -16.39 -1.10
N ARG A 89 2.91 -15.22 -0.48
CA ARG A 89 1.70 -14.42 -0.27
C ARG A 89 1.45 -13.40 -1.39
N THR A 90 2.50 -12.74 -1.88
CA THR A 90 2.37 -11.60 -2.80
C THR A 90 2.48 -12.02 -4.27
N LEU A 91 3.47 -12.85 -4.62
CA LEU A 91 3.76 -13.18 -6.01
C LEU A 91 2.64 -13.91 -6.75
N PRO A 92 1.88 -14.87 -6.18
CA PRO A 92 0.85 -15.56 -6.96
C PRO A 92 -0.18 -14.61 -7.56
N ASN A 93 -0.74 -13.71 -6.77
CA ASN A 93 -1.70 -12.72 -7.25
C ASN A 93 -1.05 -11.70 -8.20
N TYR A 94 0.15 -11.24 -7.88
CA TYR A 94 0.89 -10.33 -8.75
C TYR A 94 1.07 -10.93 -10.15
N LEU A 95 1.57 -12.16 -10.25
CA LEU A 95 1.78 -12.85 -11.53
C LEU A 95 0.45 -13.11 -12.26
N LEU A 96 -0.60 -13.50 -11.55
CA LEU A 96 -1.93 -13.64 -12.14
C LEU A 96 -2.34 -12.36 -12.85
N PHE A 97 -2.23 -11.22 -12.18
CA PHE A 97 -2.63 -9.93 -12.76
C PHE A 97 -1.65 -9.45 -13.83
N LEU A 98 -0.36 -9.72 -13.71
CA LEU A 98 0.61 -9.45 -14.77
C LEU A 98 0.23 -10.19 -16.06
N PHE A 99 -0.13 -11.48 -15.99
CA PHE A 99 -0.57 -12.25 -17.16
C PHE A 99 -1.93 -11.78 -17.69
N ILE A 100 -2.86 -11.37 -16.84
CA ILE A 100 -4.12 -10.76 -17.29
C ILE A 100 -3.83 -9.45 -18.04
N CYS A 101 -2.95 -8.60 -17.53
CA CYS A 101 -2.57 -7.36 -18.19
C CYS A 101 -1.87 -7.60 -19.54
N LEU A 102 -1.03 -8.61 -19.64
CA LEU A 102 -0.41 -9.03 -20.92
C LEU A 102 -1.44 -9.43 -21.97
N GLY A 103 -2.59 -9.94 -21.57
CA GLY A 103 -3.69 -10.30 -22.49
C GLY A 103 -4.62 -9.13 -22.85
N ILE A 104 -4.64 -8.06 -22.06
CA ILE A 104 -5.62 -6.96 -22.22
C ILE A 104 -4.98 -5.69 -22.76
N TYR A 105 -3.77 -5.33 -22.29
CA TYR A 105 -3.13 -4.06 -22.58
C TYR A 105 -2.01 -4.21 -23.62
N THR A 106 -1.78 -3.14 -24.37
CA THR A 106 -0.61 -3.03 -25.22
C THR A 106 0.63 -2.71 -24.38
N PHE A 107 1.77 -3.27 -24.76
CA PHE A 107 3.03 -3.07 -24.05
C PHE A 107 4.21 -3.05 -25.03
N SER A 108 5.32 -2.44 -24.59
CA SER A 108 6.59 -2.53 -25.31
C SER A 108 7.27 -3.86 -24.97
N GLU A 109 7.46 -4.73 -25.96
CA GLU A 109 8.04 -6.07 -25.79
C GLU A 109 9.39 -6.05 -25.06
N GLY A 110 10.21 -5.03 -25.30
CA GLY A 110 11.51 -4.87 -24.64
C GLY A 110 11.48 -4.55 -23.15
N GLU A 111 10.32 -4.28 -22.54
CA GLU A 111 10.22 -3.80 -21.16
C GLU A 111 9.51 -4.74 -20.19
N ILE A 112 8.85 -5.79 -20.67
CA ILE A 112 8.08 -6.73 -19.83
C ILE A 112 8.91 -7.35 -18.71
N TRP A 113 10.16 -7.72 -19.00
CA TRP A 113 11.05 -8.35 -18.02
C TRP A 113 11.23 -7.50 -16.74
N LYS A 114 11.11 -6.17 -16.86
CA LYS A 114 11.19 -5.25 -15.72
C LYS A 114 10.13 -5.53 -14.66
N TYR A 115 8.94 -5.94 -15.08
CA TYR A 115 7.83 -6.28 -14.18
C TYR A 115 8.06 -7.60 -13.44
N PHE A 116 8.76 -8.57 -14.03
CA PHE A 116 9.08 -9.84 -13.37
C PHE A 116 10.08 -9.69 -12.24
N ILE A 117 10.95 -8.68 -12.28
CA ILE A 117 11.98 -8.41 -11.27
C ILE A 117 11.76 -7.08 -10.53
N PHE A 118 10.59 -6.47 -10.69
CA PHE A 118 10.16 -5.26 -9.98
C PHE A 118 11.06 -4.04 -10.18
N VAL A 119 11.64 -3.86 -11.37
CA VAL A 119 12.52 -2.71 -11.71
C VAL A 119 11.85 -1.70 -12.65
N GLN A 120 10.57 -1.87 -12.99
CA GLN A 120 9.83 -1.00 -13.90
C GLN A 120 9.72 0.45 -13.42
N ASN A 121 9.90 0.70 -12.13
CA ASN A 121 9.77 2.01 -11.51
C ASN A 121 10.86 2.29 -10.46
N LEU A 122 12.09 1.83 -10.66
CA LEU A 122 13.16 2.07 -9.68
C LEU A 122 13.42 3.56 -9.43
N THR A 123 13.56 4.34 -10.50
CA THR A 123 13.90 5.78 -10.47
C THR A 123 13.04 6.64 -11.39
N SER A 124 12.09 6.04 -12.11
CA SER A 124 11.23 6.71 -13.09
C SER A 124 9.77 6.34 -12.88
N ASN A 125 8.86 7.01 -13.59
CA ASN A 125 7.47 6.60 -13.64
C ASN A 125 7.35 5.24 -14.34
N PRO A 126 6.48 4.34 -13.83
CA PRO A 126 6.12 3.13 -14.57
C PRO A 126 5.33 3.53 -15.84
N ASN A 127 5.32 2.64 -16.84
CA ASN A 127 4.37 2.78 -17.93
C ASN A 127 2.94 2.64 -17.36
N THR A 128 2.19 3.73 -17.38
CA THR A 128 0.83 3.79 -16.83
C THR A 128 -0.20 3.05 -17.69
N ASP A 129 0.10 2.83 -18.97
CA ASP A 129 -0.81 2.22 -19.94
C ASP A 129 -0.83 0.68 -19.87
N PHE A 130 0.14 0.07 -19.21
CA PHE A 130 0.20 -1.38 -19.03
C PHE A 130 -0.21 -1.78 -17.60
N PHE A 131 0.66 -2.06 -16.70
CA PHE A 131 0.41 -2.49 -15.32
C PHE A 131 0.86 -1.40 -14.34
N GLY A 132 0.45 -0.15 -14.61
CA GLY A 132 0.95 1.04 -13.93
C GLY A 132 0.78 0.99 -12.41
N TRP A 133 -0.37 0.50 -11.91
CA TRP A 133 -0.63 0.41 -10.46
C TRP A 133 0.26 -0.59 -9.71
N SER A 134 1.02 -1.43 -10.41
CA SER A 134 2.01 -2.34 -9.81
C SER A 134 3.20 -1.61 -9.16
N TRP A 135 3.33 -0.30 -9.36
CA TRP A 135 4.42 0.50 -8.80
C TRP A 135 4.60 0.33 -7.29
N SER A 136 3.50 0.27 -6.54
CA SER A 136 3.55 0.14 -5.09
C SER A 136 4.01 -1.24 -4.64
N LEU A 137 3.69 -2.28 -5.41
CA LEU A 137 4.15 -3.64 -5.15
C LEU A 137 5.65 -3.77 -5.34
N SER A 138 6.23 -3.06 -6.33
CA SER A 138 7.69 -2.97 -6.48
C SER A 138 8.34 -2.34 -5.25
N VAL A 139 7.76 -1.28 -4.69
CA VAL A 139 8.26 -0.66 -3.44
C VAL A 139 8.27 -1.67 -2.29
N GLU A 140 7.18 -2.45 -2.14
CA GLU A 140 7.10 -3.49 -1.10
C GLU A 140 8.10 -4.62 -1.34
N GLU A 141 8.27 -5.11 -2.57
CA GLU A 141 9.19 -6.21 -2.87
C GLU A 141 10.66 -5.79 -2.64
N TRP A 142 11.04 -4.58 -3.04
CA TRP A 142 12.36 -4.04 -2.72
C TRP A 142 12.57 -3.88 -1.21
N PHE A 143 11.57 -3.46 -0.47
CA PHE A 143 11.62 -3.44 0.99
C PHE A 143 11.83 -4.85 1.57
N TYR A 144 11.12 -5.88 1.07
CA TYR A 144 11.27 -7.26 1.55
C TYR A 144 12.67 -7.81 1.30
N ILE A 145 13.29 -7.42 0.19
CA ILE A 145 14.68 -7.82 -0.14
C ILE A 145 15.67 -7.05 0.74
N LEU A 146 15.55 -5.73 0.79
CA LEU A 146 16.55 -4.86 1.41
C LEU A 146 16.56 -4.95 2.94
N LEU A 147 15.40 -5.05 3.59
CA LEU A 147 15.30 -5.07 5.05
C LEU A 147 16.20 -6.15 5.68
N PRO A 148 16.03 -7.45 5.39
CA PRO A 148 16.86 -8.48 6.00
C PRO A 148 18.32 -8.43 5.50
N LEU A 149 18.54 -8.09 4.23
CA LEU A 149 19.88 -8.06 3.64
C LEU A 149 20.75 -6.98 4.28
N VAL A 150 20.25 -5.75 4.37
CA VAL A 150 21.01 -4.63 4.95
C VAL A 150 21.27 -4.87 6.43
N ILE A 151 20.28 -5.36 7.18
CA ILE A 151 20.45 -5.65 8.60
C ILE A 151 21.47 -6.78 8.82
N TYR A 152 21.45 -7.82 7.97
CA TYR A 152 22.45 -8.89 8.01
C TYR A 152 23.86 -8.35 7.74
N LEU A 153 24.05 -7.51 6.72
CA LEU A 153 25.33 -6.91 6.40
C LEU A 153 25.86 -6.03 7.54
N LEU A 154 25.02 -5.17 8.11
CA LEU A 154 25.39 -4.35 9.26
C LEU A 154 25.75 -5.20 10.49
N PHE A 155 25.02 -6.29 10.71
CA PHE A 155 25.33 -7.25 11.78
C PHE A 155 26.71 -7.91 11.56
N LYS A 156 27.04 -8.30 10.32
CA LYS A 156 28.35 -8.83 9.95
C LYS A 156 29.49 -7.81 10.13
N LEU A 157 29.19 -6.53 9.99
CA LEU A 157 30.13 -5.43 10.25
C LEU A 157 30.30 -5.12 11.75
N GLY A 158 29.68 -5.91 12.65
CA GLY A 158 29.84 -5.79 14.11
C GLY A 158 28.80 -4.89 14.79
N PHE A 159 27.79 -4.39 14.06
CA PHE A 159 26.69 -3.67 14.71
C PHE A 159 25.78 -4.66 15.44
N SER A 160 25.30 -4.28 16.64
CA SER A 160 24.25 -5.07 17.29
C SER A 160 22.96 -5.02 16.47
N PHE A 161 22.14 -6.09 16.53
CA PHE A 161 20.88 -6.21 15.78
C PHE A 161 19.97 -4.97 15.96
N LYS A 162 19.78 -4.53 17.21
CA LYS A 162 19.01 -3.33 17.52
C LYS A 162 19.56 -2.06 16.87
N LYS A 163 20.88 -1.86 16.90
CA LYS A 163 21.54 -0.69 16.28
C LYS A 163 21.44 -0.76 14.75
N SER A 164 21.57 -1.94 14.15
CA SER A 164 21.45 -2.14 12.71
C SER A 164 20.06 -1.73 12.20
N ILE A 165 19.00 -2.12 12.89
CA ILE A 165 17.62 -1.74 12.52
C ILE A 165 17.45 -0.22 12.61
N LEU A 166 17.84 0.39 13.73
CA LEU A 166 17.68 1.82 13.93
C LEU A 166 18.50 2.63 12.92
N PHE A 167 19.74 2.24 12.67
CA PHE A 167 20.59 2.87 11.67
C PHE A 167 19.96 2.80 10.28
N TYR A 168 19.47 1.61 9.87
CA TYR A 168 18.84 1.44 8.57
C TYR A 168 17.60 2.30 8.41
N ILE A 169 16.74 2.38 9.43
CA ILE A 169 15.55 3.25 9.41
C ILE A 169 15.97 4.71 9.19
N ILE A 170 16.89 5.21 10.02
CA ILE A 170 17.27 6.63 10.00
C ILE A 170 17.95 6.98 8.67
N ILE A 171 18.90 6.18 8.22
CA ILE A 171 19.63 6.47 6.98
C ILE A 171 18.70 6.42 5.75
N THR A 172 17.76 5.48 5.70
CA THR A 172 16.82 5.38 4.59
C THR A 172 15.90 6.59 4.53
N ILE A 173 15.27 6.98 5.65
CA ILE A 173 14.41 8.16 5.69
C ILE A 173 15.19 9.43 5.31
N PHE A 174 16.41 9.58 5.83
CA PHE A 174 17.25 10.75 5.58
C PHE A 174 17.69 10.84 4.12
N VAL A 175 18.22 9.76 3.55
CA VAL A 175 18.70 9.73 2.16
C VAL A 175 17.58 9.99 1.18
N ILE A 176 16.42 9.39 1.40
CA ILE A 176 15.25 9.60 0.52
C ILE A 176 14.73 11.03 0.62
N SER A 177 14.64 11.59 1.82
CA SER A 177 14.20 12.98 2.01
C SER A 177 15.14 13.96 1.32
N ILE A 178 16.46 13.78 1.44
CA ILE A 178 17.46 14.56 0.72
C ILE A 178 17.35 14.35 -0.79
N GLY A 179 17.21 13.12 -1.25
CA GLY A 179 17.06 12.81 -2.67
C GLY A 179 15.88 13.53 -3.31
N ARG A 180 14.73 13.58 -2.65
CA ARG A 180 13.55 14.34 -3.12
C ARG A 180 13.83 15.84 -3.16
N ILE A 181 14.51 16.40 -2.15
CA ILE A 181 14.89 17.82 -2.12
C ILE A 181 15.83 18.13 -3.28
N ILE A 182 16.85 17.32 -3.51
CA ILE A 182 17.78 17.48 -4.62
C ILE A 182 17.04 17.44 -5.96
N GLN A 183 16.15 16.46 -6.16
CA GLN A 183 15.37 16.35 -7.39
C GLN A 183 14.52 17.60 -7.62
N TYR A 184 13.83 18.11 -6.61
CA TYR A 184 13.02 19.30 -6.72
C TYR A 184 13.84 20.52 -7.20
N TYR A 185 14.99 20.77 -6.58
CA TYR A 185 15.82 21.93 -6.91
C TYR A 185 16.64 21.76 -8.19
N SER A 186 16.82 20.51 -8.67
CA SER A 186 17.52 20.23 -9.92
C SER A 186 16.68 20.41 -11.19
N ILE A 187 15.35 20.47 -11.05
CA ILE A 187 14.42 20.59 -12.17
C ILE A 187 13.89 22.03 -12.26
N PRO A 188 14.26 22.82 -13.28
CA PRO A 188 13.66 24.13 -13.51
C PRO A 188 12.16 24.01 -13.77
N ASN A 189 11.36 24.88 -13.16
CA ASN A 189 9.90 24.91 -13.34
C ASN A 189 9.22 23.56 -13.01
N TYR A 190 9.54 22.98 -11.85
CA TYR A 190 8.99 21.73 -11.34
C TYR A 190 7.46 21.66 -11.45
N LYS A 191 6.96 20.61 -12.11
CA LYS A 191 5.55 20.43 -12.44
C LYS A 191 4.97 19.13 -11.81
N TYR A 192 3.71 18.88 -12.13
CA TYR A 192 3.02 17.68 -11.67
C TYR A 192 3.66 16.39 -12.17
N GLU A 193 4.11 16.35 -13.42
CA GLU A 193 4.77 15.18 -14.02
C GLU A 193 6.06 14.82 -13.27
N ASP A 194 6.81 15.83 -12.82
CA ASP A 194 8.02 15.65 -12.02
C ASP A 194 7.72 15.12 -10.62
N PHE A 195 6.59 15.57 -10.04
CA PHE A 195 6.08 15.05 -8.78
C PHE A 195 5.64 13.57 -8.87
N GLU A 196 5.10 13.17 -10.01
CA GLU A 196 4.73 11.77 -10.25
C GLU A 196 5.93 10.82 -10.21
N VAL A 197 7.12 11.26 -10.65
CA VAL A 197 8.35 10.48 -10.50
C VAL A 197 8.64 10.20 -9.03
N ILE A 198 8.52 11.21 -8.16
CA ILE A 198 8.67 11.02 -6.71
C ILE A 198 7.58 10.08 -6.15
N ARG A 199 6.35 10.22 -6.63
CA ARG A 199 5.20 9.47 -6.15
C ARG A 199 5.30 7.98 -6.46
N TYR A 200 5.78 7.62 -7.65
CA TYR A 200 5.69 6.26 -8.15
C TYR A 200 7.00 5.48 -8.12
N SER A 201 8.18 6.14 -7.94
CA SER A 201 9.42 5.38 -7.97
C SER A 201 9.76 4.72 -6.64
N VAL A 202 10.37 3.55 -6.72
CA VAL A 202 10.79 2.76 -5.55
C VAL A 202 11.72 3.57 -4.68
N PHE A 203 12.74 4.21 -5.28
CA PHE A 203 13.75 4.96 -4.54
C PHE A 203 13.14 6.03 -3.63
N TYR A 204 12.13 6.77 -4.11
CA TYR A 204 11.54 7.88 -3.36
C TYR A 204 10.40 7.49 -2.42
N ARG A 205 10.02 6.19 -2.32
CA ARG A 205 8.88 5.75 -1.49
C ARG A 205 9.22 4.75 -0.38
N LEU A 206 10.47 4.24 -0.34
CA LEU A 206 10.88 3.29 0.69
C LEU A 206 10.81 3.87 2.11
N ASP A 207 10.98 5.18 2.29
CA ASP A 207 10.83 5.85 3.60
C ASP A 207 9.45 5.63 4.21
N SER A 208 8.40 5.64 3.39
CA SER A 208 7.03 5.43 3.86
C SER A 208 6.87 4.09 4.60
N ILE A 209 7.51 3.03 4.09
CA ILE A 209 7.51 1.72 4.76
C ILE A 209 8.40 1.77 6.02
N MET A 210 9.51 2.51 5.99
CA MET A 210 10.42 2.63 7.14
C MET A 210 9.77 3.30 8.35
N PHE A 211 8.79 4.20 8.17
CA PHE A 211 7.98 4.70 9.29
C PHE A 211 7.22 3.57 9.98
N GLY A 212 6.70 2.60 9.23
CA GLY A 212 6.10 1.40 9.81
C GLY A 212 7.10 0.55 10.58
N VAL A 213 8.30 0.34 10.03
CA VAL A 213 9.39 -0.39 10.72
C VAL A 213 9.82 0.34 12.00
N LEU A 214 9.85 1.69 11.98
CA LEU A 214 10.08 2.50 13.18
C LEU A 214 9.02 2.23 14.25
N GLY A 215 7.76 2.15 13.87
CA GLY A 215 6.67 1.75 14.77
C GLY A 215 6.90 0.36 15.38
N ALA A 216 7.30 -0.62 14.57
CA ALA A 216 7.62 -1.97 15.03
C ALA A 216 8.85 -1.98 15.97
N PHE A 217 9.86 -1.17 15.67
CA PHE A 217 11.02 -0.99 16.51
C PHE A 217 10.64 -0.43 17.89
N ILE A 218 9.85 0.65 17.94
CA ILE A 218 9.40 1.25 19.20
C ILE A 218 8.52 0.26 19.98
N TYR A 219 7.62 -0.46 19.29
CA TYR A 219 6.73 -1.45 19.90
C TYR A 219 7.49 -2.57 20.61
N ASN A 220 8.57 -3.09 19.99
CA ASN A 220 9.34 -4.21 20.56
C ASN A 220 10.38 -3.79 21.57
N TYR A 221 11.07 -2.67 21.38
CA TYR A 221 12.18 -2.26 22.23
C TYR A 221 11.82 -1.23 23.30
N TYR A 222 10.68 -0.53 23.16
CA TYR A 222 10.19 0.48 24.11
C TYR A 222 8.69 0.33 24.42
N PRO A 223 8.24 -0.86 24.88
CA PRO A 223 6.81 -1.17 25.05
C PRO A 223 6.12 -0.26 26.07
N SER A 224 6.81 0.17 27.11
CA SER A 224 6.27 1.12 28.11
C SER A 224 5.99 2.48 27.49
N PHE A 225 6.89 3.00 26.65
CA PHE A 225 6.69 4.25 25.93
C PHE A 225 5.51 4.13 24.94
N TRP A 226 5.44 3.03 24.20
CA TRP A 226 4.38 2.75 23.27
C TRP A 226 3.00 2.73 23.92
N SER A 227 2.85 1.97 25.01
CA SER A 227 1.58 1.81 25.70
C SER A 227 1.12 3.09 26.41
N LYS A 228 2.05 3.82 27.07
CA LYS A 228 1.77 5.06 27.81
C LYS A 228 1.31 6.19 26.87
N ASN A 229 1.90 6.29 25.66
CA ASN A 229 1.67 7.41 24.77
C ASN A 229 0.61 7.13 23.68
N LYS A 230 -0.04 5.97 23.62
CA LYS A 230 -0.95 5.57 22.55
C LYS A 230 -2.10 6.55 22.29
N LYS A 231 -2.75 7.09 23.34
CA LYS A 231 -3.83 8.09 23.20
C LYS A 231 -3.28 9.43 22.74
N LYS A 232 -2.15 9.87 23.32
CA LYS A 232 -1.49 11.14 22.94
C LYS A 232 -1.06 11.09 21.46
N ALA A 233 -0.47 10.00 21.01
CA ALA A 233 -0.11 9.80 19.61
C ALA A 233 -1.33 9.88 18.69
N MET A 234 -2.45 9.25 19.05
CA MET A 234 -3.71 9.33 18.30
C MET A 234 -4.21 10.76 18.17
N TYR A 235 -4.26 11.53 19.26
CA TYR A 235 -4.72 12.93 19.21
C TYR A 235 -3.79 13.82 18.37
N ILE A 236 -2.46 13.66 18.51
CA ILE A 236 -1.48 14.35 17.67
C ILE A 236 -1.67 13.94 16.21
N GLY A 237 -1.88 12.65 15.93
CA GLY A 237 -2.13 12.13 14.58
C GLY A 237 -3.36 12.77 13.95
N VAL A 238 -4.49 12.86 14.67
CA VAL A 238 -5.71 13.52 14.18
C VAL A 238 -5.46 15.02 13.92
N PHE A 239 -4.82 15.70 14.83
CA PHE A 239 -4.50 17.13 14.69
C PHE A 239 -3.62 17.38 13.45
N LEU A 240 -2.54 16.62 13.30
CA LEU A 240 -1.66 16.74 12.14
C LEU A 240 -2.35 16.31 10.82
N LEU A 241 -3.24 15.33 10.87
CA LEU A 241 -4.04 14.94 9.69
C LEU A 241 -4.91 16.09 9.20
N VAL A 242 -5.59 16.79 10.12
CA VAL A 242 -6.43 17.94 9.78
C VAL A 242 -5.57 19.07 9.20
N ILE A 243 -4.46 19.41 9.83
CA ILE A 243 -3.54 20.44 9.33
C ILE A 243 -3.00 20.05 7.96
N ASN A 244 -2.52 18.82 7.80
CA ASN A 244 -1.99 18.33 6.51
C ASN A 244 -3.05 18.37 5.40
N PHE A 245 -4.28 18.00 5.72
CA PHE A 245 -5.41 18.10 4.80
C PHE A 245 -5.66 19.54 4.37
N LEU A 246 -5.72 20.49 5.28
CA LEU A 246 -5.92 21.90 4.97
C LEU A 246 -4.76 22.46 4.11
N ILE A 247 -3.52 22.20 4.51
CA ILE A 247 -2.34 22.65 3.76
C ILE A 247 -2.34 22.08 2.35
N SER A 248 -2.63 20.79 2.17
CA SER A 248 -2.61 20.12 0.87
C SER A 248 -3.57 20.73 -0.16
N LYS A 249 -4.63 21.41 0.28
CA LYS A 249 -5.60 22.08 -0.58
C LYS A 249 -5.14 23.46 -1.09
N PHE A 250 -4.25 24.11 -0.35
CA PHE A 250 -3.80 25.47 -0.68
C PHE A 250 -2.41 25.51 -1.34
N ILE A 251 -1.67 24.39 -1.34
CA ILE A 251 -0.30 24.32 -1.83
C ILE A 251 -0.26 23.66 -3.21
N THR A 252 0.39 24.36 -4.15
CA THR A 252 0.63 23.84 -5.51
C THR A 252 1.76 22.81 -5.55
N TYR A 253 1.89 22.08 -6.65
CA TYR A 253 2.97 21.09 -6.84
C TYR A 253 4.37 21.73 -6.91
N SER A 254 4.47 23.01 -7.21
CA SER A 254 5.72 23.76 -7.22
C SER A 254 6.24 24.16 -5.83
N PHE A 255 5.50 23.84 -4.76
CA PHE A 255 5.93 24.18 -3.41
C PHE A 255 6.69 23.00 -2.76
N PRO A 256 7.83 23.26 -2.04
CA PRO A 256 8.66 22.21 -1.42
C PRO A 256 7.91 21.24 -0.48
N TYR A 257 6.79 21.68 0.10
CA TYR A 257 5.94 20.83 0.94
C TYR A 257 5.53 19.54 0.23
N ARG A 258 5.20 19.60 -1.07
CA ARG A 258 4.77 18.42 -1.83
C ARG A 258 5.81 17.31 -1.86
N ILE A 259 7.09 17.64 -1.81
CA ILE A 259 8.19 16.68 -1.78
C ILE A 259 8.21 15.89 -0.47
N LEU A 260 7.89 16.57 0.64
CA LEU A 260 7.87 15.99 1.97
C LEU A 260 6.50 15.42 2.35
N GLU A 261 5.47 15.60 1.52
CA GLU A 261 4.10 15.17 1.77
C GLU A 261 4.03 13.68 2.13
N PHE A 262 4.78 12.82 1.44
CA PHE A 262 4.81 11.39 1.71
C PHE A 262 5.44 11.05 3.06
N THR A 263 6.49 11.76 3.45
CA THR A 263 7.12 11.62 4.78
C THR A 263 6.17 12.08 5.88
N ILE A 264 5.48 13.20 5.65
CA ILE A 264 4.50 13.76 6.61
C ILE A 264 3.32 12.81 6.76
N THR A 265 2.70 12.37 5.67
CA THR A 265 1.54 11.46 5.70
C THR A 265 1.88 10.12 6.32
N SER A 266 3.08 9.59 6.06
CA SER A 266 3.57 8.35 6.67
C SER A 266 3.81 8.50 8.18
N SER A 267 4.35 9.65 8.61
CA SER A 267 4.50 9.98 10.03
C SER A 267 3.15 10.04 10.75
N ILE A 268 2.15 10.68 10.10
CA ILE A 268 0.78 10.75 10.62
C ILE A 268 0.17 9.36 10.73
N ALA A 269 0.28 8.52 9.69
CA ALA A 269 -0.22 7.16 9.71
C ALA A 269 0.40 6.32 10.83
N LEU A 270 1.70 6.49 11.10
CA LEU A 270 2.38 5.84 12.22
C LEU A 270 1.76 6.22 13.57
N LEU A 271 1.38 7.48 13.76
CA LEU A 271 0.81 7.96 15.04
C LEU A 271 -0.54 7.31 15.39
N PHE A 272 -1.28 6.79 14.42
CA PHE A 272 -2.51 6.03 14.65
C PHE A 272 -2.27 4.60 15.14
N ILE A 273 -1.16 3.97 14.74
CA ILE A 273 -0.91 2.54 15.01
C ILE A 273 -0.88 2.21 16.51
N PRO A 274 -0.24 2.98 17.41
CA PRO A 274 -0.19 2.64 18.84
C PRO A 274 -1.57 2.46 19.47
N TYR A 275 -2.51 3.30 19.11
CA TYR A 275 -3.88 3.21 19.63
C TYR A 275 -4.67 2.08 18.93
N LEU A 276 -4.65 2.03 17.62
CA LEU A 276 -5.35 1.02 16.84
C LEU A 276 -4.87 -0.40 17.16
N ASN A 277 -3.58 -0.57 17.46
CA ASN A 277 -3.03 -1.87 17.87
C ASN A 277 -3.60 -2.41 19.20
N THR A 278 -4.35 -1.61 19.95
CA THR A 278 -5.03 -2.05 21.18
C THR A 278 -6.50 -2.41 20.98
N ILE A 279 -7.06 -2.21 19.79
CA ILE A 279 -8.46 -2.52 19.48
C ILE A 279 -8.52 -3.96 18.96
N HIS A 280 -9.01 -4.87 19.80
CA HIS A 280 -9.15 -6.28 19.49
C HIS A 280 -10.58 -6.62 19.04
N HIS A 281 -10.73 -7.77 18.38
CA HIS A 281 -12.06 -8.30 18.07
C HIS A 281 -12.80 -8.65 19.37
N ASN A 282 -14.07 -8.24 19.46
CA ASN A 282 -14.94 -8.74 20.52
C ASN A 282 -15.39 -10.15 20.14
N THR A 283 -14.78 -11.14 20.77
CA THR A 283 -15.08 -12.58 20.52
C THR A 283 -16.46 -12.98 21.02
N ALA A 284 -16.99 -12.28 22.04
CA ALA A 284 -18.30 -12.56 22.62
C ALA A 284 -19.45 -11.99 21.76
N GLN A 285 -19.20 -10.91 21.02
CA GLN A 285 -20.18 -10.26 20.14
C GLN A 285 -19.51 -9.88 18.81
N TYR A 286 -19.23 -10.88 17.97
CA TYR A 286 -18.70 -10.65 16.62
C TYR A 286 -19.81 -10.08 15.73
N ASN A 287 -19.94 -8.75 15.74
CA ASN A 287 -21.01 -8.02 15.05
C ASN A 287 -20.76 -7.85 13.54
N THR A 288 -21.80 -7.42 12.83
CA THR A 288 -21.77 -7.22 11.36
C THR A 288 -20.68 -6.23 10.94
N THR A 289 -20.48 -5.15 11.70
CA THR A 289 -19.44 -4.13 11.39
C THR A 289 -18.05 -4.75 11.44
N GLN A 290 -17.73 -5.53 12.45
CA GLN A 290 -16.44 -6.23 12.54
C GLN A 290 -16.25 -7.21 11.36
N LYS A 291 -17.32 -7.91 10.93
CA LYS A 291 -17.29 -8.80 9.76
C LYS A 291 -16.96 -8.02 8.49
N ILE A 292 -17.63 -6.89 8.25
CA ILE A 292 -17.41 -6.04 7.08
C ILE A 292 -15.96 -5.54 7.07
N ILE A 293 -15.48 -4.94 8.15
CA ILE A 293 -14.10 -4.43 8.27
C ILE A 293 -13.09 -5.55 8.00
N THR A 294 -13.28 -6.71 8.62
CA THR A 294 -12.37 -7.85 8.43
C THR A 294 -12.38 -8.35 6.99
N THR A 295 -13.56 -8.42 6.36
CA THR A 295 -13.67 -8.84 4.94
C THR A 295 -12.94 -7.86 4.02
N PHE A 296 -13.17 -6.54 4.16
CA PHE A 296 -12.45 -5.54 3.39
C PHE A 296 -10.93 -5.62 3.60
N SER A 297 -10.49 -5.79 4.84
CA SER A 297 -9.06 -5.99 5.16
C SER A 297 -8.49 -7.25 4.52
N LEU A 298 -9.24 -8.35 4.47
CA LEU A 298 -8.79 -9.61 3.88
C LEU A 298 -8.65 -9.53 2.36
N ILE A 299 -9.67 -9.00 1.67
CA ILE A 299 -9.68 -8.90 0.21
C ILE A 299 -8.89 -7.71 -0.31
N SER A 300 -8.32 -6.86 0.56
CA SER A 300 -7.71 -5.58 0.17
C SER A 300 -6.62 -5.70 -0.88
N TYR A 301 -5.84 -6.79 -0.88
CA TYR A 301 -4.79 -7.01 -1.87
C TYR A 301 -5.38 -7.38 -3.24
N SER A 302 -6.30 -8.34 -3.29
CA SER A 302 -7.03 -8.65 -4.52
C SER A 302 -7.81 -7.44 -5.03
N LEU A 303 -8.42 -6.64 -4.15
CA LEU A 303 -9.17 -5.44 -4.51
C LEU A 303 -8.28 -4.35 -5.12
N TYR A 304 -7.07 -4.18 -4.57
CA TYR A 304 -6.06 -3.27 -5.13
C TYR A 304 -5.68 -3.65 -6.57
N LEU A 305 -5.53 -4.94 -6.85
CA LEU A 305 -5.14 -5.44 -8.18
C LEU A 305 -6.29 -5.42 -9.19
N VAL A 306 -7.52 -5.68 -8.74
CA VAL A 306 -8.72 -5.79 -9.60
C VAL A 306 -9.25 -4.43 -10.04
N ASN A 307 -9.31 -3.46 -9.12
CA ASN A 307 -10.11 -2.25 -9.34
C ASN A 307 -9.67 -1.40 -10.55
N PRO A 308 -8.38 -1.26 -10.93
CA PRO A 308 -8.01 -0.51 -12.11
C PRO A 308 -8.51 -1.18 -13.40
N ILE A 309 -8.41 -2.50 -13.50
CA ILE A 309 -8.90 -3.26 -14.66
C ILE A 309 -10.41 -3.10 -14.81
N VAL A 310 -11.16 -3.15 -13.71
CA VAL A 310 -12.61 -2.91 -13.71
C VAL A 310 -12.92 -1.47 -14.14
N SER A 311 -12.18 -0.50 -13.65
CA SER A 311 -12.31 0.90 -14.01
C SER A 311 -12.08 1.12 -15.51
N ASP A 312 -11.04 0.53 -16.07
CA ASP A 312 -10.73 0.61 -17.50
C ASP A 312 -11.77 -0.10 -18.36
N GLY A 313 -12.22 -1.29 -17.93
CA GLY A 313 -13.28 -2.04 -18.62
C GLY A 313 -14.60 -1.27 -18.69
N ILE A 314 -15.03 -0.65 -17.58
CA ILE A 314 -16.25 0.18 -17.57
C ILE A 314 -16.08 1.40 -18.48
N SER A 315 -14.91 2.06 -18.42
CA SER A 315 -14.61 3.22 -19.28
C SER A 315 -14.63 2.84 -20.76
N TYR A 316 -14.10 1.67 -21.12
CA TYR A 316 -14.14 1.15 -22.47
C TYR A 316 -15.59 0.88 -22.94
N ILE A 317 -16.41 0.25 -22.08
CA ILE A 317 -17.83 0.01 -22.37
C ILE A 317 -18.55 1.35 -22.61
N ILE A 318 -18.35 2.35 -21.75
CA ILE A 318 -18.94 3.67 -21.93
C ILE A 318 -18.53 4.25 -23.29
N LYS A 319 -17.26 4.21 -23.63
CA LYS A 319 -16.73 4.74 -24.89
C LYS A 319 -17.39 4.07 -26.11
N VAL A 320 -17.40 2.72 -26.14
CA VAL A 320 -17.94 1.97 -27.29
C VAL A 320 -19.44 2.18 -27.47
N PHE A 321 -20.21 2.21 -26.37
CA PHE A 321 -21.66 2.29 -26.47
C PHE A 321 -22.20 3.72 -26.62
N PHE A 322 -21.47 4.74 -26.14
CA PHE A 322 -21.97 6.10 -26.13
C PHE A 322 -21.38 6.99 -27.22
N GLU A 323 -20.18 6.71 -27.76
CA GLU A 323 -19.59 7.48 -28.86
C GLU A 323 -20.18 7.08 -30.25
N GLY A 324 -20.92 5.95 -30.36
CA GLY A 324 -21.41 5.42 -31.63
C GLY A 324 -22.92 5.26 -31.77
N THR A 325 -23.76 5.57 -30.78
CA THR A 325 -25.18 5.19 -30.80
C THR A 325 -26.13 6.26 -30.27
N THR A 326 -27.43 6.08 -30.61
CA THR A 326 -28.61 6.89 -30.21
C THR A 326 -28.83 7.00 -28.68
N ILE A 327 -27.97 6.43 -27.86
CA ILE A 327 -28.01 6.50 -26.36
C ILE A 327 -27.63 7.91 -25.85
N SER A 328 -27.32 8.84 -26.73
CA SER A 328 -27.11 10.27 -26.42
C SER A 328 -28.27 10.96 -25.66
N LYS A 329 -29.40 10.28 -25.51
CA LYS A 329 -30.58 10.75 -24.75
C LYS A 329 -30.53 10.46 -23.24
N VAL A 330 -29.65 9.57 -22.77
CA VAL A 330 -29.54 9.28 -21.35
C VAL A 330 -28.77 10.41 -20.63
N PRO A 331 -29.33 10.98 -19.56
CA PRO A 331 -28.62 12.01 -18.80
C PRO A 331 -27.27 11.49 -18.29
N TRP A 332 -26.21 12.26 -18.49
CA TRP A 332 -24.84 11.90 -18.07
C TRP A 332 -24.75 11.53 -16.58
N VAL A 333 -25.56 12.16 -15.73
CA VAL A 333 -25.62 11.84 -14.30
C VAL A 333 -26.01 10.40 -14.07
N VAL A 334 -26.95 9.84 -14.85
CA VAL A 334 -27.38 8.44 -14.75
C VAL A 334 -26.25 7.51 -15.16
N ILE A 335 -25.57 7.80 -16.26
CA ILE A 335 -24.45 7.01 -16.75
C ILE A 335 -23.32 6.97 -15.72
N PHE A 336 -22.90 8.12 -15.20
CA PHE A 336 -21.86 8.21 -14.19
C PHE A 336 -22.25 7.48 -12.90
N SER A 337 -23.50 7.64 -12.44
CA SER A 337 -23.99 6.95 -11.23
C SER A 337 -23.98 5.43 -11.38
N ILE A 338 -24.48 4.92 -12.50
CA ILE A 338 -24.46 3.47 -12.79
C ILE A 338 -23.02 2.98 -12.87
N SER A 339 -22.15 3.70 -13.56
CA SER A 339 -20.73 3.33 -13.72
C SER A 339 -19.99 3.30 -12.38
N TYR A 340 -20.24 4.28 -11.52
CA TYR A 340 -19.65 4.34 -10.19
C TYR A 340 -20.12 3.18 -9.30
N ILE A 341 -21.42 2.90 -9.28
CA ILE A 341 -22.00 1.75 -8.53
C ILE A 341 -21.46 0.43 -9.08
N SER A 342 -21.41 0.29 -10.41
CA SER A 342 -20.88 -0.91 -11.07
C SER A 342 -19.38 -1.10 -10.77
N PHE A 343 -18.58 -0.01 -10.76
CA PHE A 343 -17.18 -0.04 -10.39
C PHE A 343 -16.98 -0.64 -8.99
N TRP A 344 -17.73 -0.15 -7.99
CA TRP A 344 -17.64 -0.69 -6.64
C TRP A 344 -18.13 -2.13 -6.55
N GLY A 345 -19.32 -2.42 -7.11
CA GLY A 345 -19.95 -3.75 -7.03
C GLY A 345 -19.10 -4.83 -7.71
N ILE A 346 -18.65 -4.59 -8.95
CA ILE A 346 -17.86 -5.57 -9.71
C ILE A 346 -16.47 -5.74 -9.07
N SER A 347 -15.82 -4.65 -8.66
CA SER A 347 -14.51 -4.74 -8.00
C SER A 347 -14.56 -5.54 -6.70
N LEU A 348 -15.55 -5.32 -5.86
CA LEU A 348 -15.74 -6.06 -4.62
C LEU A 348 -16.05 -7.54 -4.88
N LEU A 349 -16.95 -7.83 -5.81
CA LEU A 349 -17.33 -9.21 -6.16
C LEU A 349 -16.15 -10.00 -6.71
N LEU A 350 -15.44 -9.46 -7.70
CA LEU A 350 -14.29 -10.13 -8.31
C LEU A 350 -13.16 -10.34 -7.29
N SER A 351 -12.90 -9.32 -6.46
CA SER A 351 -11.86 -9.42 -5.43
C SER A 351 -12.18 -10.48 -4.38
N TYR A 352 -13.44 -10.60 -4.00
CA TYR A 352 -13.90 -11.64 -3.08
C TYR A 352 -13.71 -13.04 -3.69
N ILE A 353 -14.08 -13.21 -4.95
CA ILE A 353 -13.91 -14.47 -5.70
C ILE A 353 -12.43 -14.83 -5.81
N ILE A 354 -11.57 -13.91 -6.25
CA ILE A 354 -10.14 -14.15 -6.42
C ILE A 354 -9.47 -14.48 -5.08
N TYR A 355 -9.82 -13.76 -4.01
CA TYR A 355 -9.31 -14.02 -2.68
C TYR A 355 -9.59 -15.46 -2.23
N HIS A 356 -10.83 -15.92 -2.35
CA HIS A 356 -11.24 -17.25 -1.86
C HIS A 356 -10.84 -18.41 -2.80
N LEU A 357 -10.88 -18.20 -4.11
CA LEU A 357 -10.62 -19.28 -5.08
C LEU A 357 -9.14 -19.39 -5.44
N PHE A 358 -8.38 -18.31 -5.39
CA PHE A 358 -6.99 -18.30 -5.85
C PHE A 358 -6.01 -17.87 -4.75
N GLU A 359 -6.12 -16.65 -4.18
CA GLU A 359 -5.11 -16.08 -3.29
C GLU A 359 -4.79 -16.97 -2.08
N ILE A 360 -5.82 -17.41 -1.35
CA ILE A 360 -5.64 -18.28 -0.17
C ILE A 360 -5.04 -19.61 -0.60
N LYS A 361 -5.63 -20.26 -1.61
CA LYS A 361 -5.23 -21.62 -2.03
C LYS A 361 -3.80 -21.65 -2.56
N ALA A 362 -3.43 -20.68 -3.40
CA ALA A 362 -2.07 -20.55 -3.93
C ALA A 362 -1.05 -20.31 -2.80
N THR A 363 -1.38 -19.41 -1.87
CA THR A 363 -0.52 -19.13 -0.71
C THR A 363 -0.31 -20.39 0.16
N GLU A 364 -1.37 -21.11 0.48
CA GLU A 364 -1.28 -22.33 1.30
C GLU A 364 -0.51 -23.45 0.59
N TYR A 365 -0.78 -23.67 -0.69
CA TYR A 365 -0.09 -24.68 -1.49
C TYR A 365 1.41 -24.41 -1.56
N LEU A 366 1.82 -23.19 -1.90
CA LEU A 366 3.23 -22.82 -2.00
C LEU A 366 3.95 -22.87 -0.65
N ARG A 367 3.31 -22.44 0.42
CA ARG A 367 3.88 -22.56 1.77
C ARG A 367 4.13 -24.00 2.18
N LYS A 368 3.17 -24.88 1.97
CA LYS A 368 3.33 -26.33 2.26
C LYS A 368 4.46 -26.96 1.44
N LYS A 369 4.70 -26.48 0.22
CA LYS A 369 5.73 -27.01 -0.67
C LYS A 369 7.13 -26.46 -0.36
N LEU A 370 7.25 -25.18 -0.01
CA LEU A 370 8.52 -24.48 0.10
C LEU A 370 9.02 -24.32 1.54
N ILE A 371 8.14 -24.41 2.52
CA ILE A 371 8.49 -24.36 3.94
C ILE A 371 8.19 -25.75 4.52
N LYS A 372 9.20 -26.63 4.40
CA LYS A 372 9.19 -27.97 5.05
C LYS A 372 9.74 -27.86 6.46
#